data_6481f366de9b907d0092ead97128cc5d
#
_entry.id   6481f366de9b907d0092ead97128cc5d
#
_cell.length_a   1.000
_cell.length_b   1.000
_cell.length_c   1.000
_cell.angle_alpha   90.00
_cell.angle_beta   90.00
_cell.angle_gamma   90.00
#
_symmetry.space_group_name_H-M   'P 1'
#
loop_
_entity.id
_entity.type
_entity.pdbx_description
1 polymer ?
#
loop_
_entity_poly.entity_id
_entity_poly.type
_entity_poly.pdbx_seq_one_letter_code
_entity_poly.pdbx_strand_id
1 'polypeptide(L)'
;MGTIWFVAFYVGLFFAGVGTLVWFAWALRDDLRDYGKLMEQVEQMYKGDLDAMNHLPATSPLYDSAMQLNMIRDGIRIAVEEGIKSERTKVELITNVSHDIKTPLTSIISYIELMKTEPDLPPHMQDYLKIVSQKADRLRHMLQDIFDVSKAATGNITLMPEYIGLDKLLRQTLGDMDGVMNDSELTWRVQIPQEDFPVYADGQRMYRVFQNLIKNAAQYALEGSRVYVELQKQGQNAVVTIQNISKYELTMGGDSLTARFVRGDDSRSTSGSGLGLSIAKSFTEACGGTFHVTVKGDLFTVTITLPLKEPPKEPEKEPLPETADAENKASEPETNPDAFPEASEQTENTESPESSEPEN
;
A
#
# COMPACT_ATOMS: atom_id res chain seq x y z
N MET A 1 -79.11 -51.80 13.43
CA MET A 1 -77.89 -51.55 14.27
C MET A 1 -76.56 -51.68 13.55
N GLY A 2 -76.38 -52.49 12.45
CA GLY A 2 -75.09 -52.68 11.75
C GLY A 2 -74.60 -51.48 10.99
N THR A 3 -75.50 -50.67 10.41
CA THR A 3 -75.09 -49.45 9.61
C THR A 3 -74.45 -48.33 10.42
N ILE A 4 -74.82 -48.15 11.69
CA ILE A 4 -74.26 -47.12 12.57
C ILE A 4 -72.81 -47.47 12.93
N TRP A 5 -72.50 -48.73 13.20
CA TRP A 5 -71.17 -49.21 13.49
C TRP A 5 -70.24 -49.11 12.23
N PHE A 6 -70.78 -49.34 11.06
CA PHE A 6 -70.04 -49.20 9.81
C PHE A 6 -69.64 -47.74 9.57
N VAL A 7 -70.58 -46.81 9.72
CA VAL A 7 -70.32 -45.38 9.59
C VAL A 7 -69.31 -44.90 10.64
N ALA A 8 -69.45 -45.34 11.90
CA ALA A 8 -68.49 -44.96 12.98
C ALA A 8 -67.07 -45.48 12.67
N PHE A 9 -66.95 -46.67 12.10
CA PHE A 9 -65.63 -47.23 11.72
C PHE A 9 -64.99 -46.42 10.62
N TYR A 10 -65.69 -46.03 9.54
CA TYR A 10 -65.12 -45.22 8.46
C TYR A 10 -64.80 -43.79 8.92
N VAL A 11 -65.60 -43.21 9.76
CA VAL A 11 -65.32 -41.90 10.39
C VAL A 11 -64.06 -41.96 11.24
N GLY A 12 -63.87 -43.02 12.04
CA GLY A 12 -62.68 -43.24 12.83
C GLY A 12 -61.41 -43.41 11.95
N LEU A 13 -61.53 -44.18 10.87
CA LEU A 13 -60.45 -44.37 9.88
C LEU A 13 -60.07 -43.07 9.17
N PHE A 14 -61.10 -42.23 8.86
CA PHE A 14 -60.87 -40.92 8.27
C PHE A 14 -60.09 -39.99 9.21
N PHE A 15 -60.49 -39.89 10.49
CA PHE A 15 -59.79 -39.08 11.48
C PHE A 15 -58.38 -39.59 11.78
N ALA A 16 -58.17 -40.91 11.81
CA ALA A 16 -56.84 -41.50 11.92
C ALA A 16 -55.93 -41.16 10.72
N GLY A 17 -56.48 -41.23 9.49
CA GLY A 17 -55.79 -40.82 8.29
C GLY A 17 -55.41 -39.35 8.26
N VAL A 18 -56.37 -38.47 8.65
CA VAL A 18 -56.08 -37.03 8.77
C VAL A 18 -55.02 -36.77 9.88
N GLY A 19 -55.12 -37.44 11.02
CA GLY A 19 -54.12 -37.31 12.07
C GLY A 19 -52.71 -37.71 11.65
N THR A 20 -52.60 -38.83 10.92
CA THR A 20 -51.26 -39.25 10.38
C THR A 20 -50.71 -38.28 9.33
N LEU A 21 -51.58 -37.72 8.48
CA LEU A 21 -51.13 -36.71 7.49
C LEU A 21 -50.67 -35.41 8.19
N VAL A 22 -51.39 -34.95 9.20
CA VAL A 22 -51.00 -33.74 9.96
C VAL A 22 -49.71 -33.98 10.70
N TRP A 23 -49.55 -35.15 11.35
CA TRP A 23 -48.27 -35.52 12.01
C TRP A 23 -47.10 -35.59 11.04
N PHE A 24 -47.31 -36.22 9.88
CA PHE A 24 -46.29 -36.30 8.82
C PHE A 24 -45.90 -34.92 8.28
N ALA A 25 -46.90 -34.05 8.00
CA ALA A 25 -46.63 -32.68 7.56
C ALA A 25 -45.84 -31.86 8.61
N TRP A 26 -46.10 -32.15 9.90
CA TRP A 26 -45.40 -31.45 11.00
C TRP A 26 -43.94 -31.93 11.10
N ALA A 27 -43.71 -33.25 11.01
CA ALA A 27 -42.35 -33.81 10.99
C ALA A 27 -41.54 -33.34 9.79
N LEU A 28 -42.14 -33.33 8.58
CA LEU A 28 -41.50 -32.88 7.36
C LEU A 28 -41.12 -31.38 7.44
N ARG A 29 -41.96 -30.57 8.12
CA ARG A 29 -41.64 -29.12 8.28
C ARG A 29 -40.38 -28.90 9.12
N ASP A 30 -40.15 -29.69 10.16
CA ASP A 30 -38.99 -29.54 11.02
C ASP A 30 -37.72 -29.99 10.30
N ASP A 31 -37.77 -31.08 9.52
CA ASP A 31 -36.64 -31.53 8.69
C ASP A 31 -36.27 -30.48 7.61
N LEU A 32 -37.24 -29.87 6.96
CA LEU A 32 -37.02 -28.81 5.98
C LEU A 32 -36.42 -27.57 6.61
N ARG A 33 -36.82 -27.21 7.83
CA ARG A 33 -36.21 -26.09 8.58
C ARG A 33 -34.75 -26.35 8.91
N ASP A 34 -34.43 -27.56 9.35
CA ASP A 34 -33.07 -27.95 9.69
C ASP A 34 -32.17 -28.00 8.45
N TYR A 35 -32.70 -28.47 7.32
CA TYR A 35 -32.03 -28.36 6.01
C TYR A 35 -31.76 -26.90 5.61
N GLY A 36 -32.74 -26.01 5.83
CA GLY A 36 -32.57 -24.58 5.57
C GLY A 36 -31.40 -23.97 6.36
N LYS A 37 -31.28 -24.33 7.66
CA LYS A 37 -30.14 -23.84 8.48
C LYS A 37 -28.78 -24.34 8.00
N LEU A 38 -28.68 -25.59 7.53
CA LEU A 38 -27.46 -26.13 6.94
C LEU A 38 -27.08 -25.36 5.68
N MET A 39 -28.04 -25.10 4.78
CA MET A 39 -27.79 -24.36 3.56
C MET A 39 -27.37 -22.91 3.85
N GLU A 40 -27.98 -22.26 4.83
CA GLU A 40 -27.62 -20.93 5.28
C GLU A 40 -26.16 -20.88 5.79
N GLN A 41 -25.74 -21.85 6.58
CA GLN A 41 -24.36 -21.96 7.06
C GLN A 41 -23.37 -22.14 5.90
N VAL A 42 -23.70 -23.01 4.93
CA VAL A 42 -22.87 -23.22 3.74
C VAL A 42 -22.73 -21.91 2.93
N GLU A 43 -23.84 -21.17 2.77
CA GLU A 43 -23.82 -19.88 2.07
C GLU A 43 -22.97 -18.83 2.80
N GLN A 44 -23.06 -18.77 4.14
CA GLN A 44 -22.26 -17.88 4.96
C GLN A 44 -20.76 -18.23 4.86
N MET A 45 -20.42 -19.53 4.95
CA MET A 45 -19.04 -20.00 4.76
C MET A 45 -18.53 -19.67 3.36
N TYR A 46 -19.36 -19.81 2.31
CA TYR A 46 -19.00 -19.43 0.94
C TYR A 46 -18.72 -17.92 0.82
N LYS A 47 -19.43 -17.08 1.58
CA LYS A 47 -19.20 -15.63 1.64
C LYS A 47 -17.99 -15.24 2.51
N GLY A 48 -17.30 -16.22 3.12
CA GLY A 48 -16.14 -16.02 3.96
C GLY A 48 -16.42 -15.83 5.44
N ASP A 49 -17.69 -15.95 5.88
CA ASP A 49 -18.06 -15.92 7.29
C ASP A 49 -17.84 -17.31 7.90
N LEU A 50 -16.70 -17.46 8.58
CA LEU A 50 -16.33 -18.68 9.30
C LEU A 50 -16.79 -18.70 10.77
N ASP A 51 -17.51 -17.68 11.23
CA ASP A 51 -18.06 -17.64 12.59
C ASP A 51 -19.45 -18.29 12.66
N ALA A 52 -20.10 -18.46 11.52
CA ALA A 52 -21.41 -19.11 11.42
C ALA A 52 -21.38 -20.55 11.92
N MET A 53 -22.12 -20.83 12.98
CA MET A 53 -22.20 -22.14 13.61
C MET A 53 -23.63 -22.65 13.62
N ASN A 54 -23.82 -23.92 13.27
CA ASN A 54 -25.13 -24.56 13.32
C ASN A 54 -25.25 -25.45 14.53
N HIS A 55 -26.37 -25.30 15.25
CA HIS A 55 -26.72 -26.11 16.40
C HIS A 55 -28.06 -26.82 16.13
N LEU A 56 -28.02 -27.95 15.45
CA LEU A 56 -29.19 -28.81 15.31
C LEU A 56 -29.36 -29.68 16.55
N PRO A 57 -30.60 -30.00 16.95
CA PRO A 57 -30.83 -30.92 18.03
C PRO A 57 -30.41 -32.34 17.66
N ALA A 58 -29.95 -33.13 18.63
CA ALA A 58 -29.52 -34.52 18.42
C ALA A 58 -30.63 -35.45 17.86
N THR A 59 -31.87 -34.99 17.89
CA THR A 59 -33.03 -35.69 17.33
C THR A 59 -33.21 -35.44 15.83
N SER A 60 -32.50 -34.45 15.27
CA SER A 60 -32.57 -34.13 13.84
C SER A 60 -31.85 -35.19 13.00
N PRO A 61 -32.42 -35.67 11.91
CA PRO A 61 -31.73 -36.57 10.97
C PRO A 61 -30.46 -35.98 10.37
N LEU A 62 -30.32 -34.63 10.41
CA LEU A 62 -29.19 -33.90 9.87
C LEU A 62 -28.13 -33.51 10.90
N TYR A 63 -28.26 -34.02 12.16
CA TYR A 63 -27.35 -33.69 13.25
C TYR A 63 -25.89 -34.01 12.92
N ASP A 64 -25.63 -35.24 12.44
CA ASP A 64 -24.28 -35.68 12.08
C ASP A 64 -23.66 -34.80 10.93
N SER A 65 -24.47 -34.44 9.95
CA SER A 65 -24.05 -33.56 8.87
C SER A 65 -23.70 -32.14 9.36
N ALA A 66 -24.48 -31.61 10.30
CA ALA A 66 -24.22 -30.32 10.94
C ALA A 66 -22.90 -30.36 11.76
N MET A 67 -22.68 -31.44 12.51
CA MET A 67 -21.43 -31.64 13.25
C MET A 67 -20.23 -31.73 12.32
N GLN A 68 -20.31 -32.49 11.22
CA GLN A 68 -19.24 -32.58 10.23
C GLN A 68 -18.95 -31.23 9.56
N LEU A 69 -19.99 -30.45 9.23
CA LEU A 69 -19.85 -29.12 8.65
C LEU A 69 -19.17 -28.16 9.64
N ASN A 70 -19.53 -28.21 10.92
CA ASN A 70 -18.86 -27.42 11.96
C ASN A 70 -17.37 -27.82 12.10
N MET A 71 -17.04 -29.11 12.03
CA MET A 71 -15.62 -29.57 12.04
C MET A 71 -14.84 -29.09 10.85
N ILE A 72 -15.45 -29.13 9.65
CA ILE A 72 -14.81 -28.60 8.41
C ILE A 72 -14.56 -27.10 8.57
N ARG A 73 -15.56 -26.35 9.02
CA ARG A 73 -15.43 -24.92 9.30
C ARG A 73 -14.27 -24.62 10.26
N ASP A 74 -14.20 -25.33 11.38
CA ASP A 74 -13.14 -25.15 12.39
C ASP A 74 -11.76 -25.46 11.80
N GLY A 75 -11.66 -26.52 10.98
CA GLY A 75 -10.44 -26.86 10.25
C GLY A 75 -9.99 -25.75 9.29
N ILE A 76 -10.93 -25.17 8.52
CA ILE A 76 -10.65 -24.06 7.63
C ILE A 76 -10.22 -22.83 8.43
N ARG A 77 -10.91 -22.47 9.51
CA ARG A 77 -10.57 -21.34 10.38
C ARG A 77 -9.16 -21.47 10.95
N ILE A 78 -8.80 -22.62 11.49
CA ILE A 78 -7.46 -22.88 12.01
C ILE A 78 -6.41 -22.75 10.91
N ALA A 79 -6.64 -23.32 9.73
CA ALA A 79 -5.69 -23.23 8.61
C ALA A 79 -5.49 -21.80 8.14
N VAL A 80 -6.55 -20.98 8.08
CA VAL A 80 -6.47 -19.55 7.74
C VAL A 80 -5.71 -18.77 8.81
N GLU A 81 -6.01 -18.97 10.09
CA GLU A 81 -5.31 -18.32 11.21
C GLU A 81 -3.82 -18.68 11.23
N GLU A 82 -3.47 -19.96 11.04
CA GLU A 82 -2.07 -20.40 10.94
C GLU A 82 -1.37 -19.80 9.71
N GLY A 83 -2.05 -19.70 8.57
CA GLY A 83 -1.54 -19.06 7.37
C GLY A 83 -1.20 -17.59 7.60
N ILE A 84 -2.13 -16.85 8.22
CA ILE A 84 -1.94 -15.43 8.56
C ILE A 84 -0.79 -15.26 9.56
N LYS A 85 -0.73 -16.12 10.60
CA LYS A 85 0.34 -16.08 11.60
C LYS A 85 1.70 -16.37 10.99
N SER A 86 1.78 -17.37 10.12
CA SER A 86 3.03 -17.71 9.40
C SER A 86 3.51 -16.54 8.54
N GLU A 87 2.59 -15.88 7.81
CA GLU A 87 2.95 -14.73 6.97
C GLU A 87 3.40 -13.53 7.82
N ARG A 88 2.72 -13.25 8.93
CA ARG A 88 3.15 -12.21 9.88
C ARG A 88 4.53 -12.50 10.47
N THR A 89 4.79 -13.75 10.87
CA THR A 89 6.10 -14.14 11.42
C THR A 89 7.22 -13.97 10.40
N LYS A 90 7.00 -14.37 9.13
CA LYS A 90 7.97 -14.14 8.05
C LYS A 90 8.31 -12.66 7.89
N VAL A 91 7.29 -11.81 7.91
CA VAL A 91 7.44 -10.36 7.78
C VAL A 91 8.19 -9.76 8.96
N GLU A 92 7.87 -10.18 10.19
CA GLU A 92 8.54 -9.73 11.41
C GLU A 92 10.02 -10.12 11.40
N LEU A 93 10.32 -11.36 11.03
CA LEU A 93 11.70 -11.83 10.87
C LEU A 93 12.47 -11.00 9.85
N ILE A 94 11.88 -10.74 8.67
CA ILE A 94 12.50 -9.92 7.63
C ILE A 94 12.74 -8.49 8.13
N THR A 95 11.81 -7.92 8.87
CA THR A 95 11.92 -6.57 9.43
C THR A 95 13.06 -6.47 10.43
N ASN A 96 13.15 -7.42 11.37
CA ASN A 96 14.17 -7.45 12.41
C ASN A 96 15.57 -7.67 11.81
N VAL A 97 15.71 -8.65 10.90
CA VAL A 97 16.97 -8.93 10.20
C VAL A 97 17.41 -7.71 9.37
N SER A 98 16.48 -7.02 8.69
CA SER A 98 16.81 -5.83 7.90
C SER A 98 17.33 -4.69 8.77
N HIS A 99 16.76 -4.49 9.97
CA HIS A 99 17.22 -3.50 10.93
C HIS A 99 18.64 -3.85 11.42
N ASP A 100 18.87 -5.10 11.80
CA ASP A 100 20.14 -5.57 12.33
C ASP A 100 21.29 -5.55 11.30
N ILE A 101 20.96 -5.66 10.01
CA ILE A 101 21.93 -5.51 8.92
C ILE A 101 22.14 -4.02 8.57
N LYS A 102 21.14 -3.14 8.72
CA LYS A 102 21.26 -1.72 8.40
C LYS A 102 22.35 -1.03 9.22
N THR A 103 22.44 -1.34 10.50
CA THR A 103 23.42 -0.72 11.43
C THR A 103 24.86 -0.97 11.02
N PRO A 104 25.35 -2.23 10.87
CA PRO A 104 26.72 -2.49 10.43
C PRO A 104 26.98 -1.98 9.01
N LEU A 105 26.00 -2.02 8.13
CA LEU A 105 26.16 -1.52 6.77
C LEU A 105 26.35 0.01 6.74
N THR A 106 25.64 0.75 7.61
CA THR A 106 25.84 2.19 7.74
C THR A 106 27.24 2.51 8.19
N SER A 107 27.79 1.75 9.15
CA SER A 107 29.19 1.89 9.58
C SER A 107 30.18 1.62 8.44
N ILE A 108 29.97 0.56 7.66
CA ILE A 108 30.81 0.23 6.50
C ILE A 108 30.81 1.39 5.49
N ILE A 109 29.63 1.94 5.16
CA ILE A 109 29.52 3.08 4.24
C ILE A 109 30.25 4.31 4.79
N SER A 110 30.11 4.61 6.10
CA SER A 110 30.81 5.73 6.73
C SER A 110 32.31 5.58 6.66
N TYR A 111 32.86 4.38 6.89
CA TYR A 111 34.30 4.15 6.73
C TYR A 111 34.77 4.24 5.29
N ILE A 112 33.97 3.80 4.31
CA ILE A 112 34.27 3.96 2.89
C ILE A 112 34.34 5.47 2.52
N GLU A 113 33.38 6.27 3.03
CA GLU A 113 33.40 7.72 2.78
C GLU A 113 34.60 8.39 3.44
N LEU A 114 34.96 8.01 4.66
CA LEU A 114 36.18 8.49 5.31
C LEU A 114 37.44 8.13 4.51
N MET A 115 37.55 6.89 4.02
CA MET A 115 38.70 6.48 3.20
C MET A 115 38.77 7.27 1.86
N LYS A 116 37.66 7.70 1.29
CA LYS A 116 37.65 8.54 0.08
C LYS A 116 38.19 9.95 0.32
N THR A 117 38.15 10.43 1.57
CA THR A 117 38.65 11.77 1.92
C THR A 117 40.14 11.80 2.25
N GLU A 118 40.81 10.62 2.34
CA GLU A 118 42.22 10.55 2.57
C GLU A 118 43.01 11.16 1.40
N PRO A 119 43.92 12.11 1.68
CA PRO A 119 44.82 12.64 0.66
C PRO A 119 45.83 11.56 0.21
N ASP A 120 46.20 11.57 -1.03
CA ASP A 120 47.25 10.71 -1.61
C ASP A 120 46.90 9.22 -1.75
N LEU A 121 45.63 8.87 -1.92
CA LEU A 121 45.25 7.49 -2.23
C LEU A 121 45.81 7.07 -3.61
N PRO A 122 46.48 5.91 -3.71
CA PRO A 122 46.92 5.37 -4.99
C PRO A 122 45.72 5.18 -5.95
N PRO A 123 45.87 5.40 -7.28
CA PRO A 123 44.76 5.29 -8.22
C PRO A 123 43.96 3.98 -8.16
N HIS A 124 44.68 2.85 -8.01
CA HIS A 124 44.03 1.54 -7.89
C HIS A 124 43.18 1.41 -6.61
N MET A 125 43.56 2.08 -5.51
CA MET A 125 42.74 2.10 -4.29
C MET A 125 41.48 2.96 -4.46
N GLN A 126 41.53 4.06 -5.20
CA GLN A 126 40.37 4.86 -5.54
C GLN A 126 39.36 4.04 -6.36
N ASP A 127 39.82 3.23 -7.31
CA ASP A 127 38.98 2.34 -8.10
C ASP A 127 38.31 1.27 -7.20
N TYR A 128 39.08 0.66 -6.28
CA TYR A 128 38.53 -0.30 -5.34
C TYR A 128 37.48 0.32 -4.41
N LEU A 129 37.73 1.51 -3.87
CA LEU A 129 36.79 2.24 -3.03
C LEU A 129 35.52 2.61 -3.81
N LYS A 130 35.64 3.01 -5.07
CA LYS A 130 34.50 3.26 -5.94
C LYS A 130 33.61 2.01 -6.09
N ILE A 131 34.23 0.85 -6.37
CA ILE A 131 33.52 -0.42 -6.53
C ILE A 131 32.84 -0.82 -5.22
N VAL A 132 33.55 -0.77 -4.09
CA VAL A 132 33.02 -1.17 -2.78
C VAL A 132 31.87 -0.24 -2.37
N SER A 133 32.00 1.07 -2.56
CA SER A 133 30.95 2.06 -2.32
C SER A 133 29.69 1.74 -3.12
N GLN A 134 29.82 1.49 -4.42
CA GLN A 134 28.69 1.13 -5.27
C GLN A 134 27.99 -0.17 -4.80
N LYS A 135 28.76 -1.17 -4.34
CA LYS A 135 28.20 -2.42 -3.82
C LYS A 135 27.52 -2.23 -2.47
N ALA A 136 28.07 -1.40 -1.59
CA ALA A 136 27.50 -1.07 -0.29
C ALA A 136 26.19 -0.27 -0.46
N ASP A 137 26.16 0.73 -1.35
CA ASP A 137 24.95 1.48 -1.69
C ASP A 137 23.86 0.59 -2.28
N ARG A 138 24.24 -0.32 -3.16
CA ARG A 138 23.30 -1.30 -3.72
C ARG A 138 22.70 -2.19 -2.63
N LEU A 139 23.51 -2.67 -1.68
CA LEU A 139 23.04 -3.48 -0.55
C LEU A 139 22.08 -2.67 0.34
N ARG A 140 22.40 -1.40 0.62
CA ARG A 140 21.54 -0.48 1.37
C ARG A 140 20.16 -0.34 0.72
N HIS A 141 20.13 -0.15 -0.60
CA HIS A 141 18.86 -0.05 -1.33
C HIS A 141 18.06 -1.35 -1.30
N MET A 142 18.74 -2.51 -1.48
CA MET A 142 18.05 -3.81 -1.39
C MET A 142 17.44 -4.05 -0.01
N LEU A 143 18.15 -3.72 1.07
CA LEU A 143 17.62 -3.83 2.44
C LEU A 143 16.42 -2.91 2.65
N GLN A 144 16.48 -1.68 2.13
CA GLN A 144 15.35 -0.76 2.19
C GLN A 144 14.14 -1.29 1.40
N ASP A 145 14.37 -1.88 0.23
CA ASP A 145 13.32 -2.51 -0.59
C ASP A 145 12.65 -3.67 0.16
N ILE A 146 13.44 -4.55 0.79
CA ILE A 146 12.93 -5.67 1.60
C ILE A 146 12.08 -5.16 2.77
N PHE A 147 12.55 -4.12 3.47
CA PHE A 147 11.86 -3.51 4.58
C PHE A 147 10.52 -2.90 4.17
N ASP A 148 10.48 -2.18 3.03
CA ASP A 148 9.26 -1.57 2.52
C ASP A 148 8.23 -2.61 2.09
N VAL A 149 8.67 -3.68 1.40
CA VAL A 149 7.80 -4.82 1.05
C VAL A 149 7.26 -5.52 2.29
N SER A 150 8.09 -5.67 3.32
CA SER A 150 7.70 -6.28 4.60
C SER A 150 6.62 -5.46 5.30
N LYS A 151 6.80 -4.13 5.41
CA LYS A 151 5.78 -3.24 5.98
C LYS A 151 4.49 -3.20 5.16
N ALA A 152 4.61 -3.23 3.84
CA ALA A 152 3.46 -3.28 2.94
C ALA A 152 2.61 -4.55 3.16
N ALA A 153 3.26 -5.68 3.41
CA ALA A 153 2.59 -6.95 3.61
C ALA A 153 1.76 -7.04 4.90
N THR A 154 2.17 -6.32 5.94
CA THR A 154 1.47 -6.28 7.22
C THR A 154 0.41 -5.18 7.33
N GLY A 155 0.25 -4.37 6.28
CA GLY A 155 -0.61 -3.18 6.34
C GLY A 155 -0.05 -2.07 7.25
N ASN A 156 1.21 -2.21 7.71
CA ASN A 156 1.86 -1.28 8.63
C ASN A 156 2.64 -0.17 7.90
N ILE A 157 2.24 0.18 6.69
CA ILE A 157 2.81 1.35 6.00
C ILE A 157 2.27 2.59 6.68
N THR A 158 3.15 3.35 7.32
CA THR A 158 2.81 4.71 7.73
C THR A 158 2.82 5.58 6.47
N LEU A 159 1.64 5.99 6.04
CA LEU A 159 1.47 6.92 4.93
C LEU A 159 1.35 8.35 5.46
N MET A 160 1.87 9.30 4.72
CA MET A 160 1.64 10.74 4.90
C MET A 160 0.91 11.29 3.66
N PRO A 161 -0.40 11.00 3.53
CA PRO A 161 -1.14 11.40 2.36
C PRO A 161 -1.39 12.91 2.36
N GLU A 162 -1.18 13.52 1.21
CA GLU A 162 -1.39 14.94 0.94
C GLU A 162 -2.02 15.14 -0.44
N TYR A 163 -2.53 16.33 -0.73
CA TYR A 163 -3.00 16.66 -2.08
C TYR A 163 -1.81 16.98 -2.95
N ILE A 164 -1.57 16.12 -3.96
CA ILE A 164 -0.47 16.26 -4.93
C ILE A 164 -0.99 16.34 -6.35
N GLY A 165 -0.28 17.07 -7.21
CA GLY A 165 -0.47 17.01 -8.65
C GLY A 165 0.29 15.81 -9.21
N LEU A 166 -0.41 14.77 -9.66
CA LEU A 166 0.21 13.55 -10.19
C LEU A 166 1.03 13.83 -11.47
N ASP A 167 0.57 14.76 -12.30
CA ASP A 167 1.28 15.26 -13.48
C ASP A 167 2.63 15.90 -13.13
N LYS A 168 2.65 16.72 -12.07
CA LYS A 168 3.86 17.40 -11.58
C LYS A 168 4.85 16.40 -10.99
N LEU A 169 4.35 15.46 -10.17
CA LEU A 169 5.18 14.42 -9.58
C LEU A 169 5.78 13.50 -10.64
N LEU A 170 5.00 13.10 -11.66
CA LEU A 170 5.50 12.25 -12.74
C LEU A 170 6.56 12.97 -13.58
N ARG A 171 6.35 14.27 -13.93
CA ARG A 171 7.35 15.09 -14.61
C ARG A 171 8.64 15.26 -13.80
N GLN A 172 8.50 15.52 -12.50
CA GLN A 172 9.66 15.63 -11.60
C GLN A 172 10.44 14.31 -11.58
N THR A 173 9.75 13.17 -11.41
CA THR A 173 10.42 11.86 -11.38
C THR A 173 11.14 11.55 -12.68
N LEU A 174 10.55 11.87 -13.84
CA LEU A 174 11.18 11.70 -15.14
C LEU A 174 12.43 12.59 -15.27
N GLY A 175 12.37 13.85 -14.81
CA GLY A 175 13.53 14.76 -14.80
C GLY A 175 14.66 14.24 -13.91
N ASP A 176 14.35 13.76 -12.70
CA ASP A 176 15.35 13.19 -11.78
C ASP A 176 15.97 11.88 -12.31
N MET A 177 15.27 11.19 -13.19
CA MET A 177 15.71 9.93 -13.82
C MET A 177 16.31 10.10 -15.22
N ASP A 178 16.50 11.35 -15.69
CA ASP A 178 17.00 11.66 -17.04
C ASP A 178 18.33 10.96 -17.35
N GLY A 179 19.26 10.92 -16.39
CA GLY A 179 20.52 10.18 -16.55
C GLY A 179 20.31 8.68 -16.83
N VAL A 180 19.40 8.02 -16.10
CA VAL A 180 19.10 6.58 -16.29
C VAL A 180 18.40 6.36 -17.64
N MET A 181 17.54 7.29 -18.05
CA MET A 181 16.82 7.24 -19.32
C MET A 181 17.78 7.40 -20.51
N ASN A 182 18.70 8.34 -20.43
CA ASN A 182 19.69 8.60 -21.49
C ASN A 182 20.72 7.46 -21.61
N ASP A 183 21.14 6.87 -20.49
CA ASP A 183 22.07 5.73 -20.48
C ASP A 183 21.45 4.43 -21.01
N SER A 184 20.12 4.37 -21.16
CA SER A 184 19.42 3.13 -21.51
C SER A 184 19.37 2.81 -23.00
N GLU A 185 19.85 3.69 -23.89
CA GLU A 185 19.74 3.54 -25.34
C GLU A 185 18.31 3.36 -25.88
N LEU A 186 17.29 3.79 -25.10
CA LEU A 186 15.88 3.68 -25.42
C LEU A 186 15.30 5.02 -25.92
N THR A 187 14.26 4.93 -26.74
CA THR A 187 13.52 6.13 -27.15
C THR A 187 12.31 6.32 -26.24
N TRP A 188 12.38 7.28 -25.32
CA TRP A 188 11.28 7.61 -24.41
C TRP A 188 10.24 8.50 -25.07
N ARG A 189 8.97 8.11 -25.00
CA ARG A 189 7.80 8.84 -25.51
C ARG A 189 6.89 9.18 -24.35
N VAL A 190 6.98 10.42 -23.90
CA VAL A 190 6.25 10.92 -22.71
C VAL A 190 5.08 11.76 -23.17
N GLN A 191 3.88 11.40 -22.74
CA GLN A 191 2.63 12.10 -23.00
C GLN A 191 1.93 12.41 -21.67
N ILE A 192 2.17 13.61 -21.15
CA ILE A 192 1.57 14.12 -19.93
C ILE A 192 0.83 15.40 -20.29
N PRO A 193 -0.51 15.46 -20.17
CA PRO A 193 -1.30 16.68 -20.43
C PRO A 193 -0.85 17.85 -19.54
N GLN A 194 -1.18 19.08 -19.97
CA GLN A 194 -0.89 20.27 -19.16
C GLN A 194 -2.01 20.61 -18.15
N GLU A 195 -3.04 19.77 -18.08
CA GLU A 195 -4.08 19.88 -17.07
C GLU A 195 -3.64 19.33 -15.71
N ASP A 196 -4.27 19.78 -14.64
CA ASP A 196 -3.97 19.31 -13.29
C ASP A 196 -4.63 17.94 -13.03
N PHE A 197 -3.85 17.08 -12.38
CA PHE A 197 -4.30 15.76 -11.92
C PHE A 197 -4.19 15.66 -10.39
N PRO A 198 -5.08 16.35 -9.65
CA PRO A 198 -5.03 16.32 -8.20
C PRO A 198 -5.44 14.95 -7.67
N VAL A 199 -4.59 14.35 -6.84
CA VAL A 199 -4.85 13.10 -6.13
C VAL A 199 -4.48 13.25 -4.66
N TYR A 200 -5.10 12.44 -3.79
CA TYR A 200 -4.77 12.41 -2.37
C TYR A 200 -3.96 11.15 -2.07
N ALA A 201 -2.65 11.30 -2.01
CA ALA A 201 -1.70 10.20 -1.89
C ALA A 201 -0.40 10.65 -1.19
N ASP A 202 0.41 9.69 -0.76
CA ASP A 202 1.76 9.95 -0.24
C ASP A 202 2.72 10.22 -1.43
N GLY A 203 3.17 11.46 -1.56
CA GLY A 203 4.02 11.91 -2.66
C GLY A 203 5.35 11.17 -2.72
N GLN A 204 5.98 10.87 -1.58
CA GLN A 204 7.26 10.14 -1.53
C GLN A 204 7.10 8.69 -1.97
N ARG A 205 6.00 8.04 -1.58
CA ARG A 205 5.71 6.66 -1.99
C ARG A 205 5.39 6.58 -3.47
N MET A 206 4.59 7.50 -3.99
CA MET A 206 4.27 7.56 -5.42
C MET A 206 5.49 7.91 -6.28
N TYR A 207 6.37 8.81 -5.82
CA TYR A 207 7.66 9.06 -6.47
C TYR A 207 8.47 7.76 -6.62
N ARG A 208 8.54 6.96 -5.56
CA ARG A 208 9.25 5.68 -5.56
C ARG A 208 8.60 4.63 -6.46
N VAL A 209 7.26 4.66 -6.60
CA VAL A 209 6.53 3.83 -7.58
C VAL A 209 7.04 4.13 -8.99
N PHE A 210 7.02 5.41 -9.41
CA PHE A 210 7.47 5.80 -10.75
C PHE A 210 8.95 5.53 -10.96
N GLN A 211 9.79 5.80 -9.98
CA GLN A 211 11.22 5.47 -10.02
C GLN A 211 11.47 3.99 -10.31
N ASN A 212 10.76 3.09 -9.62
CA ASN A 212 10.87 1.65 -9.82
C ASN A 212 10.42 1.23 -11.23
N LEU A 213 9.36 1.84 -11.74
CA LEU A 213 8.86 1.52 -13.08
C LEU A 213 9.76 2.03 -14.19
N ILE A 214 10.33 3.25 -14.05
CA ILE A 214 11.30 3.80 -15.02
C ILE A 214 12.56 2.96 -15.01
N LYS A 215 13.11 2.60 -13.83
CA LYS A 215 14.27 1.69 -13.72
C LYS A 215 13.99 0.32 -14.34
N ASN A 216 12.79 -0.21 -14.13
CA ASN A 216 12.38 -1.48 -14.71
C ASN A 216 12.37 -1.39 -16.25
N ALA A 217 11.73 -0.36 -16.81
CA ALA A 217 11.72 -0.17 -18.26
C ALA A 217 13.14 0.01 -18.82
N ALA A 218 13.98 0.86 -18.21
CA ALA A 218 15.37 1.06 -18.62
C ALA A 218 16.22 -0.23 -18.61
N GLN A 219 15.94 -1.13 -17.67
CA GLN A 219 16.72 -2.36 -17.47
C GLN A 219 16.25 -3.53 -18.35
N TYR A 220 14.95 -3.64 -18.59
CA TYR A 220 14.34 -4.83 -19.21
C TYR A 220 13.74 -4.58 -20.60
N ALA A 221 13.70 -3.34 -21.09
CA ALA A 221 13.26 -3.09 -22.45
C ALA A 221 14.30 -3.54 -23.49
N LEU A 222 13.82 -3.91 -24.65
CA LEU A 222 14.64 -4.26 -25.80
C LEU A 222 15.43 -3.02 -26.27
N GLU A 223 16.74 -3.14 -26.39
CA GLU A 223 17.64 -2.08 -26.83
C GLU A 223 17.20 -1.44 -28.15
N GLY A 224 17.26 -0.13 -28.26
CA GLY A 224 16.78 0.63 -29.43
C GLY A 224 15.26 0.71 -29.57
N SER A 225 14.49 0.07 -28.68
CA SER A 225 13.03 0.13 -28.71
C SER A 225 12.48 1.40 -28.05
N ARG A 226 11.15 1.52 -28.02
CA ARG A 226 10.46 2.66 -27.43
C ARG A 226 9.85 2.32 -26.09
N VAL A 227 9.93 3.26 -25.13
CA VAL A 227 9.18 3.23 -23.88
C VAL A 227 8.14 4.35 -23.92
N TYR A 228 6.89 4.01 -23.67
CA TYR A 228 5.79 4.97 -23.62
C TYR A 228 5.40 5.23 -22.18
N VAL A 229 5.30 6.51 -21.81
CA VAL A 229 4.80 6.96 -20.50
C VAL A 229 3.65 7.91 -20.78
N GLU A 230 2.45 7.51 -20.37
CA GLU A 230 1.24 8.27 -20.64
C GLU A 230 0.47 8.53 -19.35
N LEU A 231 -0.04 9.75 -19.18
CA LEU A 231 -0.98 10.12 -18.14
C LEU A 231 -2.29 10.56 -18.80
N GLN A 232 -3.40 9.97 -18.39
CA GLN A 232 -4.72 10.26 -18.95
C GLN A 232 -5.75 10.36 -17.85
N LYS A 233 -6.79 11.16 -18.09
CA LYS A 233 -7.99 11.22 -17.26
C LYS A 233 -9.03 10.24 -17.79
N GLN A 234 -9.44 9.27 -16.98
CA GLN A 234 -10.50 8.33 -17.31
C GLN A 234 -11.64 8.44 -16.26
N GLY A 235 -12.67 9.19 -16.61
CA GLY A 235 -13.76 9.51 -15.68
C GLY A 235 -13.27 10.28 -14.45
N GLN A 236 -13.40 9.70 -13.27
CA GLN A 236 -12.94 10.27 -12.00
C GLN A 236 -11.56 9.78 -11.58
N ASN A 237 -10.79 9.20 -12.51
CA ASN A 237 -9.49 8.62 -12.19
C ASN A 237 -8.39 9.23 -13.08
N ALA A 238 -7.22 9.38 -12.47
CA ALA A 238 -5.96 9.57 -13.17
C ALA A 238 -5.36 8.18 -13.48
N VAL A 239 -5.02 7.94 -14.73
CA VAL A 239 -4.45 6.67 -15.20
C VAL A 239 -3.07 6.93 -15.77
N VAL A 240 -2.04 6.34 -15.16
CA VAL A 240 -0.67 6.33 -15.65
C VAL A 240 -0.39 4.99 -16.31
N THR A 241 0.08 5.00 -17.54
CA THR A 241 0.47 3.80 -18.28
C THR A 241 1.94 3.88 -18.67
N ILE A 242 2.71 2.84 -18.36
CA ILE A 242 4.10 2.69 -18.78
C ILE A 242 4.21 1.40 -19.59
N GLN A 243 4.68 1.52 -20.83
CA GLN A 243 4.75 0.39 -21.76
C GLN A 243 6.15 0.30 -22.38
N ASN A 244 6.66 -0.93 -22.47
CA ASN A 244 7.90 -1.21 -23.18
C ASN A 244 7.86 -2.60 -23.84
N ILE A 245 8.68 -2.79 -24.87
CA ILE A 245 8.93 -4.11 -25.44
C ILE A 245 10.00 -4.78 -24.57
N SER A 246 9.71 -5.96 -24.05
CA SER A 246 10.65 -6.74 -23.24
C SER A 246 11.76 -7.32 -24.10
N LYS A 247 12.99 -7.31 -23.60
CA LYS A 247 14.11 -7.98 -24.25
C LYS A 247 14.14 -9.49 -23.98
N TYR A 248 13.34 -9.98 -23.02
CA TYR A 248 13.19 -11.37 -22.66
C TYR A 248 11.78 -11.85 -22.99
N GLU A 249 11.65 -13.11 -23.40
CA GLU A 249 10.36 -13.72 -23.56
C GLU A 249 9.63 -13.80 -22.20
N LEU A 250 8.39 -13.30 -22.17
CA LEU A 250 7.59 -13.24 -20.95
C LEU A 250 6.57 -14.41 -20.98
N THR A 251 6.95 -15.53 -20.38
CA THR A 251 6.10 -16.73 -20.28
C THR A 251 5.10 -16.68 -19.13
N MET A 252 5.28 -15.72 -18.19
CA MET A 252 4.45 -15.57 -17.01
C MET A 252 3.35 -14.52 -17.22
N GLY A 253 2.17 -14.78 -16.66
CA GLY A 253 1.08 -13.78 -16.63
C GLY A 253 1.45 -12.58 -15.77
N GLY A 254 0.85 -11.41 -16.06
CA GLY A 254 1.16 -10.14 -15.38
C GLY A 254 1.07 -10.20 -13.85
N ASP A 255 0.08 -10.93 -13.30
CA ASP A 255 -0.08 -11.10 -11.85
C ASP A 255 1.09 -11.86 -11.21
N SER A 256 1.63 -12.84 -11.89
CA SER A 256 2.79 -13.61 -11.40
C SER A 256 4.05 -12.74 -11.35
N LEU A 257 4.21 -11.77 -12.27
CA LEU A 257 5.35 -10.84 -12.31
C LEU A 257 5.33 -9.82 -11.17
N THR A 258 4.17 -9.58 -10.54
CA THR A 258 4.04 -8.70 -9.37
C THR A 258 4.28 -9.42 -8.05
N ALA A 259 4.42 -10.75 -8.06
CA ALA A 259 4.73 -11.50 -6.87
C ALA A 259 6.16 -11.19 -6.37
N ARG A 260 6.38 -11.31 -5.06
CA ARG A 260 7.65 -10.97 -4.42
C ARG A 260 8.74 -11.93 -4.83
N PHE A 261 9.95 -11.39 -5.08
CA PHE A 261 11.14 -12.15 -5.47
C PHE A 261 11.01 -12.93 -6.80
N VAL A 262 9.97 -12.63 -7.59
CA VAL A 262 9.81 -13.23 -8.92
C VAL A 262 10.69 -12.47 -9.92
N ARG A 263 11.47 -13.23 -10.68
CA ARG A 263 12.25 -12.76 -11.81
C ARG A 263 11.96 -13.68 -12.97
N GLY A 264 11.78 -13.14 -14.16
CA GLY A 264 11.67 -13.95 -15.38
C GLY A 264 12.89 -14.88 -15.47
N ASP A 265 12.68 -16.12 -15.89
CA ASP A 265 13.73 -17.17 -15.85
C ASP A 265 15.04 -16.74 -16.53
N ASP A 266 14.96 -16.02 -17.65
CA ASP A 266 16.13 -15.55 -18.41
C ASP A 266 16.76 -14.27 -17.84
N SER A 267 16.09 -13.57 -16.92
CA SER A 267 16.61 -12.34 -16.29
C SER A 267 17.46 -12.59 -15.04
N ARG A 268 17.73 -13.85 -14.69
CA ARG A 268 18.48 -14.22 -13.48
C ARG A 268 19.91 -13.68 -13.45
N SER A 269 20.52 -13.42 -14.59
CA SER A 269 21.87 -12.86 -14.72
C SER A 269 21.92 -11.33 -14.55
N THR A 270 20.78 -10.62 -14.66
CA THR A 270 20.75 -9.16 -14.56
C THR A 270 20.68 -8.68 -13.11
N SER A 271 21.21 -7.48 -12.85
CA SER A 271 21.40 -6.95 -11.51
C SER A 271 20.12 -6.33 -10.92
N GLY A 272 19.06 -7.08 -10.65
CA GLY A 272 17.82 -6.59 -10.00
C GLY A 272 17.49 -7.34 -8.71
N SER A 273 16.81 -6.70 -7.74
CA SER A 273 16.30 -7.34 -6.51
C SER A 273 15.06 -8.23 -6.75
N GLY A 274 14.37 -8.05 -7.88
CA GLY A 274 13.05 -8.67 -8.14
C GLY A 274 11.91 -8.12 -7.25
N LEU A 275 12.15 -7.00 -6.58
CA LEU A 275 11.18 -6.39 -5.66
C LEU A 275 10.51 -5.13 -6.23
N GLY A 276 11.05 -4.53 -7.28
CA GLY A 276 10.60 -3.23 -7.77
C GLY A 276 9.11 -3.17 -8.15
N LEU A 277 8.60 -4.19 -8.86
CA LEU A 277 7.18 -4.27 -9.23
C LEU A 277 6.27 -4.52 -8.02
N SER A 278 6.69 -5.39 -7.09
CA SER A 278 5.93 -5.68 -5.88
C SER A 278 5.86 -4.46 -4.94
N ILE A 279 6.94 -3.65 -4.86
CA ILE A 279 6.96 -2.38 -4.13
C ILE A 279 6.01 -1.38 -4.80
N ALA A 280 6.10 -1.23 -6.12
CA ALA A 280 5.25 -0.32 -6.87
C ALA A 280 3.75 -0.66 -6.69
N LYS A 281 3.40 -1.94 -6.78
CA LYS A 281 2.04 -2.43 -6.51
C LYS A 281 1.60 -2.08 -5.08
N SER A 282 2.39 -2.49 -4.09
CA SER A 282 2.05 -2.31 -2.67
C SER A 282 1.87 -0.84 -2.29
N PHE A 283 2.70 0.08 -2.80
CA PHE A 283 2.57 1.50 -2.52
C PHE A 283 1.39 2.14 -3.24
N THR A 284 1.12 1.73 -4.48
CA THR A 284 -0.05 2.19 -5.22
C THR A 284 -1.34 1.80 -4.50
N GLU A 285 -1.46 0.52 -4.10
CA GLU A 285 -2.62 0.01 -3.37
C GLU A 285 -2.76 0.65 -1.98
N ALA A 286 -1.68 0.86 -1.26
CA ALA A 286 -1.67 1.56 0.02
C ALA A 286 -2.15 3.02 -0.12
N CYS A 287 -1.84 3.69 -1.23
CA CYS A 287 -2.33 5.04 -1.56
C CYS A 287 -3.78 5.04 -2.10
N GLY A 288 -4.49 3.92 -2.08
CA GLY A 288 -5.89 3.80 -2.51
C GLY A 288 -6.06 3.70 -4.03
N GLY A 289 -4.98 3.41 -4.77
CA GLY A 289 -5.01 3.16 -6.20
C GLY A 289 -5.10 1.68 -6.56
N THR A 290 -5.11 1.40 -7.87
CA THR A 290 -5.00 0.04 -8.42
C THR A 290 -3.76 -0.07 -9.30
N PHE A 291 -3.15 -1.25 -9.30
CA PHE A 291 -1.93 -1.55 -10.05
C PHE A 291 -2.13 -2.82 -10.87
N HIS A 292 -2.05 -2.71 -12.18
CA HIS A 292 -2.22 -3.84 -13.10
C HIS A 292 -1.01 -3.99 -14.02
N VAL A 293 -0.60 -5.24 -14.23
CA VAL A 293 0.43 -5.61 -15.20
C VAL A 293 -0.21 -6.46 -16.28
N THR A 294 0.01 -6.08 -17.53
CA THR A 294 -0.46 -6.83 -18.68
C THR A 294 0.72 -7.19 -19.57
N VAL A 295 0.76 -8.44 -20.02
CA VAL A 295 1.75 -8.95 -20.97
C VAL A 295 1.01 -9.46 -22.20
N LYS A 296 1.37 -8.95 -23.37
CA LYS A 296 0.84 -9.39 -24.67
C LYS A 296 2.00 -9.62 -25.62
N GLY A 297 2.40 -10.89 -25.78
CA GLY A 297 3.65 -11.20 -26.46
C GLY A 297 4.82 -10.54 -25.74
N ASP A 298 5.61 -9.72 -26.42
CA ASP A 298 6.75 -8.99 -25.85
C ASP A 298 6.38 -7.64 -25.26
N LEU A 299 5.12 -7.21 -25.41
CA LEU A 299 4.66 -5.92 -24.89
C LEU A 299 4.32 -6.05 -23.39
N PHE A 300 5.14 -5.41 -22.57
CA PHE A 300 4.94 -5.28 -21.13
C PHE A 300 4.29 -3.93 -20.83
N THR A 301 3.18 -3.94 -20.10
CA THR A 301 2.40 -2.75 -19.77
C THR A 301 2.08 -2.73 -18.28
N VAL A 302 2.40 -1.63 -17.62
CA VAL A 302 1.95 -1.32 -16.26
C VAL A 302 0.92 -0.21 -16.31
N THR A 303 -0.20 -0.41 -15.65
CA THR A 303 -1.27 0.58 -15.51
C THR A 303 -1.51 0.87 -14.03
N ILE A 304 -1.41 2.14 -13.66
CA ILE A 304 -1.71 2.66 -12.32
C ILE A 304 -2.94 3.53 -12.43
N THR A 305 -3.91 3.30 -11.57
CA THR A 305 -5.13 4.13 -11.50
C THR A 305 -5.26 4.71 -10.09
N LEU A 306 -5.39 6.02 -10.00
CA LEU A 306 -5.62 6.75 -8.76
C LEU A 306 -6.89 7.60 -8.87
N PRO A 307 -7.74 7.65 -7.85
CA PRO A 307 -8.92 8.52 -7.87
C PRO A 307 -8.49 9.99 -7.84
N LEU A 308 -9.06 10.79 -8.75
CA LEU A 308 -8.90 12.24 -8.73
C LEU A 308 -9.62 12.80 -7.50
N LYS A 309 -8.96 13.68 -6.78
CA LYS A 309 -9.49 14.28 -5.56
C LYS A 309 -9.00 15.71 -5.43
N GLU A 310 -9.91 16.65 -5.66
CA GLU A 310 -9.60 18.07 -5.50
C GLU A 310 -9.37 18.42 -4.03
N PRO A 311 -8.38 19.30 -3.73
CA PRO A 311 -8.24 19.84 -2.39
C PRO A 311 -9.51 20.59 -1.98
N PRO A 312 -9.88 20.59 -0.69
CA PRO A 312 -10.98 21.41 -0.19
C PRO A 312 -10.75 22.87 -0.62
N LYS A 313 -11.75 23.51 -1.21
CA LYS A 313 -11.66 24.94 -1.51
C LYS A 313 -11.45 25.67 -0.18
N GLU A 314 -10.39 26.45 -0.08
CA GLU A 314 -10.26 27.39 1.03
C GLU A 314 -11.53 28.25 1.05
N PRO A 315 -12.13 28.46 2.23
CA PRO A 315 -13.27 29.38 2.33
C PRO A 315 -12.79 30.73 1.80
N GLU A 316 -13.48 31.20 0.76
CA GLU A 316 -13.30 32.55 0.22
C GLU A 316 -13.30 33.52 1.40
N LYS A 317 -12.17 34.18 1.65
CA LYS A 317 -12.14 35.27 2.65
C LYS A 317 -13.17 36.28 2.22
N GLU A 318 -14.28 36.35 2.95
CA GLU A 318 -15.23 37.46 2.78
C GLU A 318 -14.43 38.77 2.73
N PRO A 319 -14.64 39.61 1.72
CA PRO A 319 -13.99 40.91 1.70
C PRO A 319 -14.42 41.66 2.95
N LEU A 320 -13.42 42.08 3.74
CA LEU A 320 -13.63 42.97 4.88
C LEU A 320 -14.50 44.16 4.39
N PRO A 321 -15.58 44.49 5.08
CA PRO A 321 -16.39 45.63 4.69
C PRO A 321 -15.51 46.89 4.71
N GLU A 322 -15.44 47.56 3.55
CA GLU A 322 -14.87 48.92 3.46
C GLU A 322 -15.60 49.81 4.48
N THR A 323 -14.87 50.19 5.53
CA THR A 323 -15.35 51.23 6.42
C THR A 323 -15.39 52.52 5.65
N ALA A 324 -16.64 52.95 5.37
CA ALA A 324 -16.94 54.23 4.78
C ALA A 324 -16.30 55.36 5.60
N ASP A 325 -15.62 56.22 4.85
CA ASP A 325 -15.16 57.54 5.29
C ASP A 325 -16.28 58.29 5.98
N ALA A 326 -16.04 58.65 7.24
CA ALA A 326 -16.78 59.74 7.83
C ALA A 326 -15.76 60.84 8.19
N GLU A 327 -15.75 61.86 7.33
CA GLU A 327 -15.23 63.17 7.62
C GLU A 327 -15.68 63.61 9.03
N ASN A 328 -14.74 64.04 9.86
CA ASN A 328 -15.01 65.21 10.73
C ASN A 328 -13.74 65.99 10.98
N LYS A 329 -13.94 67.30 10.72
CA LYS A 329 -13.05 68.45 10.81
C LYS A 329 -12.64 68.76 12.24
N ALA A 330 -11.42 69.35 12.28
CA ALA A 330 -10.99 70.45 13.10
C ALA A 330 -10.60 70.22 14.57
N SER A 331 -9.35 70.31 14.88
CA SER A 331 -8.73 71.50 15.53
C SER A 331 -7.32 71.16 15.98
N GLU A 332 -6.35 71.85 15.42
CA GLU A 332 -5.07 72.09 16.09
C GLU A 332 -5.30 72.93 17.34
N PRO A 333 -4.41 72.91 18.38
CA PRO A 333 -3.32 73.82 18.40
C PRO A 333 -1.97 73.28 18.98
N GLU A 334 -0.94 73.81 18.33
CA GLU A 334 0.31 74.39 18.80
C GLU A 334 1.13 73.74 19.96
N THR A 335 2.37 73.49 19.58
CA THR A 335 3.67 73.79 20.16
C THR A 335 4.01 73.39 21.60
N ASN A 336 5.06 72.65 21.80
CA ASN A 336 6.38 73.15 22.16
C ASN A 336 7.44 72.05 22.19
N PRO A 337 8.69 72.32 21.78
CA PRO A 337 9.80 71.35 21.84
C PRO A 337 10.57 71.49 23.16
N ASP A 338 11.44 70.50 23.38
CA ASP A 338 12.46 70.42 24.44
C ASP A 338 12.14 69.50 25.63
N ALA A 339 12.83 68.36 25.56
CA ALA A 339 13.70 67.88 26.62
C ALA A 339 14.18 66.43 26.37
N PHE A 340 15.40 66.32 25.92
CA PHE A 340 16.28 65.26 26.41
C PHE A 340 16.72 65.59 27.86
N PRO A 341 17.02 64.55 28.69
CA PRO A 341 18.38 64.06 28.74
C PRO A 341 18.51 62.57 29.08
N GLU A 342 19.55 61.97 28.45
CA GLU A 342 20.72 61.29 29.03
C GLU A 342 20.52 60.13 29.98
N ALA A 343 21.04 59.01 29.53
CA ALA A 343 22.16 58.21 30.07
C ALA A 343 22.07 57.63 31.49
N SER A 344 22.30 56.29 31.53
CA SER A 344 23.26 55.61 32.42
C SER A 344 23.22 54.12 32.03
N GLU A 345 24.21 53.59 31.39
CA GLU A 345 25.41 52.88 31.84
C GLU A 345 25.35 52.30 33.25
N GLN A 346 25.54 51.00 33.36
CA GLN A 346 26.34 50.24 34.32
C GLN A 346 26.15 48.73 33.96
N THR A 347 27.11 48.08 33.32
CA THR A 347 28.36 47.45 33.83
C THR A 347 28.19 46.68 35.14
N GLU A 348 28.67 45.50 35.06
CA GLU A 348 29.44 44.63 35.95
C GLU A 348 28.90 43.21 35.93
N ASN A 349 29.62 42.27 35.45
CA ASN A 349 30.94 41.72 35.82
C ASN A 349 30.80 40.46 36.67
N THR A 350 31.61 39.47 36.30
CA THR A 350 32.23 38.41 37.10
C THR A 350 31.32 37.27 37.58
N GLU A 351 31.64 36.00 37.53
CA GLU A 351 32.89 35.30 37.78
C GLU A 351 32.68 33.79 37.44
N SER A 352 33.67 33.18 36.82
CA SER A 352 33.96 31.74 36.99
C SER A 352 34.66 31.53 38.34
N PRO A 353 34.61 30.36 38.98
CA PRO A 353 35.78 29.50 38.96
C PRO A 353 35.45 28.00 38.85
N GLU A 354 36.19 27.26 38.06
CA GLU A 354 37.36 26.41 38.40
C GLU A 354 37.11 25.18 39.30
N SER A 355 37.55 24.07 38.72
CA SER A 355 38.26 22.94 39.32
C SER A 355 37.51 21.85 40.08
N SER A 356 37.58 20.62 39.65
CA SER A 356 38.54 19.61 40.11
C SER A 356 38.22 18.22 39.55
N GLU A 357 39.12 17.66 38.81
CA GLU A 357 39.41 16.21 38.87
C GLU A 357 39.90 15.84 40.30
N PRO A 358 39.96 14.57 40.76
CA PRO A 358 40.60 13.49 40.04
C PRO A 358 40.10 12.04 40.32
N GLU A 359 40.68 11.14 39.54
CA GLU A 359 41.06 9.73 39.84
C GLU A 359 39.99 8.69 40.27
N ASN A 360 39.70 7.70 39.43
CA ASN A 360 40.28 6.35 39.45
C ASN A 360 39.87 5.59 38.19
#